data_0a37d19be9e32aafb72e4a2f6f925274
#
_entry.id   0a37d19be9e32aafb72e4a2f6f925274
#
_cell.length_a   1.000
_cell.length_b   1.000
_cell.length_c   1.000
_cell.angle_alpha   90.00
_cell.angle_beta   90.00
_cell.angle_gamma   90.00
#
_symmetry.space_group_name_H-M   'P 1'
#
loop_
_entity.id
_entity.type
_entity.pdbx_description
1 polymer ?
#
loop_
_entity_poly.entity_id
_entity_poly.type
_entity_poly.pdbx_seq_one_letter_code
_entity_poly.pdbx_strand_id
1 'polypeptide(L)'
;MLNKFPLWKNIMVFLIIAIGFFYSLPNLYGEDPALQISGSHGTELDQNTVDSIKATLDAKKLEGNYEFENSQLLIRFNNTDSQLTARELVTKQLGENYVVALNLAPATPAWMRSIGMHPLKLGLDLRGGVHFLMEVDMEEAMKKMRTQLTNDFRTELRNRGIRLTGVKAENDYVLVEFKDEETRDNAKKVLESNHKDFTVVAQDIGDKYFVRATMTPAKLSEVRTNAVDQNINIIRNRVNELGVAEPLVQRQGADRLVVELPGVQDTARAKEILGATATLEFRLVDSNADVQAAAAGHVPAGTEVINDAKGYPVVVQKQVVLTGDHIVDASSSADENGRPQVNISLDSRGGTIMSNFTKDNIGKPMGTNFIEYVVVPSTDPNAPKPGEPNYKPKFKKIERMINVATIQSRLGSNFRITGLDSPKEAHNLALLLRAGALIAPIQIVEERTIGPSLGQQNIENGLKAMLYGVGFLFIFMIIYYKAFGFIANLALLFNLVLLVGVMSLIPGATMTLPGIAGIVLTLGMAVDANVLIYERIREEIRHGRPIQQAINEGYARAFVTIADSNITSFITALILFMVGTGAVKGFALVLMIGLASSMFTAVTACRAVVNIIYGGRNVKKLYI
;
A
#
# COMPACT_ATOMS: atom_id res chain seq x y z
N MET A 1 -4.15 -50.19 -23.42
CA MET A 1 -5.59 -49.91 -23.62
C MET A 1 -5.77 -48.42 -23.87
N LEU A 2 -6.35 -48.03 -24.99
CA LEU A 2 -6.68 -46.66 -25.29
C LEU A 2 -7.69 -46.09 -24.26
N ASN A 3 -7.55 -44.82 -23.89
CA ASN A 3 -8.44 -44.11 -22.97
C ASN A 3 -8.50 -44.70 -21.54
N LYS A 4 -7.38 -45.13 -20.99
CA LYS A 4 -7.27 -45.43 -19.57
C LYS A 4 -6.13 -44.61 -18.97
N PHE A 5 -6.44 -43.77 -18.00
CA PHE A 5 -5.42 -43.13 -17.19
C PHE A 5 -4.87 -44.12 -16.15
N PRO A 6 -3.56 -44.12 -15.87
CA PRO A 6 -3.03 -44.80 -14.73
C PRO A 6 -3.65 -44.25 -13.44
N LEU A 7 -3.81 -45.09 -12.44
CA LEU A 7 -4.55 -44.77 -11.21
C LEU A 7 -4.03 -43.49 -10.52
N TRP A 8 -2.69 -43.30 -10.55
CA TRP A 8 -2.07 -42.13 -9.97
C TRP A 8 -2.53 -40.81 -10.62
N LYS A 9 -2.81 -40.76 -11.95
CA LYS A 9 -3.32 -39.57 -12.61
C LYS A 9 -4.75 -39.25 -12.16
N ASN A 10 -5.60 -40.24 -11.97
CA ASN A 10 -6.95 -40.03 -11.46
C ASN A 10 -6.92 -39.53 -10.01
N ILE A 11 -6.02 -40.11 -9.17
CA ILE A 11 -5.81 -39.64 -7.80
C ILE A 11 -5.29 -38.20 -7.79
N MET A 12 -4.34 -37.84 -8.65
CA MET A 12 -3.81 -36.49 -8.78
C MET A 12 -4.93 -35.48 -9.14
N VAL A 13 -5.76 -35.80 -10.12
CA VAL A 13 -6.89 -34.94 -10.53
C VAL A 13 -7.87 -34.75 -9.37
N PHE A 14 -8.24 -35.84 -8.69
CA PHE A 14 -9.13 -35.79 -7.53
C PHE A 14 -8.52 -34.95 -6.41
N LEU A 15 -7.26 -35.11 -6.11
CA LEU A 15 -6.56 -34.41 -5.04
C LEU A 15 -6.47 -32.89 -5.34
N ILE A 16 -6.15 -32.50 -6.57
CA ILE A 16 -6.12 -31.09 -6.97
C ILE A 16 -7.50 -30.45 -6.82
N ILE A 17 -8.56 -31.13 -7.29
CA ILE A 17 -9.94 -30.63 -7.17
C ILE A 17 -10.36 -30.57 -5.70
N ALA A 18 -10.02 -31.58 -4.89
CA ALA A 18 -10.31 -31.61 -3.47
C ALA A 18 -9.63 -30.49 -2.71
N ILE A 19 -8.35 -30.20 -3.01
CA ILE A 19 -7.62 -29.08 -2.42
C ILE A 19 -8.28 -27.76 -2.82
N GLY A 20 -8.58 -27.55 -4.11
CA GLY A 20 -9.27 -26.36 -4.58
C GLY A 20 -10.63 -26.16 -3.90
N PHE A 21 -11.39 -27.22 -3.77
CA PHE A 21 -12.67 -27.20 -3.06
C PHE A 21 -12.50 -26.83 -1.59
N PHE A 22 -11.50 -27.42 -0.92
CA PHE A 22 -11.23 -27.15 0.49
C PHE A 22 -10.90 -25.67 0.71
N TYR A 23 -10.01 -25.08 -0.13
CA TYR A 23 -9.66 -23.67 -0.04
C TYR A 23 -10.75 -22.71 -0.55
N SER A 24 -11.76 -23.21 -1.26
CA SER A 24 -12.93 -22.40 -1.64
C SER A 24 -14.00 -22.30 -0.54
N LEU A 25 -14.01 -23.24 0.43
CA LEU A 25 -15.02 -23.31 1.50
C LEU A 25 -15.14 -22.05 2.36
N PRO A 26 -14.04 -21.32 2.74
CA PRO A 26 -14.17 -20.10 3.53
C PRO A 26 -15.11 -19.06 2.93
N ASN A 27 -15.24 -19.02 1.60
CA ASN A 27 -16.09 -18.05 0.90
C ASN A 27 -17.61 -18.30 1.07
N LEU A 28 -18.00 -19.44 1.64
CA LEU A 28 -19.41 -19.75 1.91
C LEU A 28 -19.92 -19.17 3.23
N TYR A 29 -19.02 -18.72 4.12
CA TYR A 29 -19.39 -18.28 5.47
C TYR A 29 -19.74 -16.80 5.57
N GLY A 30 -19.37 -15.96 4.58
CA GLY A 30 -19.62 -14.52 4.63
C GLY A 30 -18.74 -13.76 5.62
N GLU A 31 -19.17 -12.56 5.99
CA GLU A 31 -18.48 -11.66 6.93
C GLU A 31 -19.44 -11.19 8.02
N ASP A 32 -18.95 -11.13 9.27
CA ASP A 32 -19.68 -10.60 10.41
C ASP A 32 -19.29 -9.14 10.66
N PRO A 33 -20.23 -8.23 11.01
CA PRO A 33 -19.89 -6.91 11.52
C PRO A 33 -19.02 -7.05 12.77
N ALA A 34 -17.84 -6.41 12.80
CA ALA A 34 -16.92 -6.55 13.89
C ALA A 34 -16.29 -5.21 14.30
N LEU A 35 -15.89 -5.09 15.57
CA LEU A 35 -15.01 -4.06 16.06
C LEU A 35 -13.61 -4.63 16.18
N GLN A 36 -12.66 -3.95 15.60
CA GLN A 36 -11.24 -4.24 15.78
C GLN A 36 -10.65 -3.20 16.72
N ILE A 37 -10.14 -3.66 17.84
CA ILE A 37 -9.57 -2.81 18.89
C ILE A 37 -8.09 -3.14 18.98
N SER A 38 -7.26 -2.15 18.78
CA SER A 38 -5.80 -2.25 18.92
C SER A 38 -5.32 -1.18 19.91
N GLY A 39 -4.28 -1.52 20.64
CA GLY A 39 -3.60 -0.52 21.47
C GLY A 39 -2.96 0.53 20.57
N SER A 40 -3.12 1.78 20.93
CA SER A 40 -2.39 2.90 20.36
C SER A 40 -1.14 3.17 21.20
N HIS A 41 -0.05 3.62 20.60
CA HIS A 41 1.16 4.07 21.29
C HIS A 41 1.97 3.01 22.05
N GLY A 42 1.99 1.77 21.58
CA GLY A 42 2.66 0.69 22.30
C GLY A 42 1.91 0.27 23.58
N THR A 43 0.68 0.76 23.76
CA THR A 43 -0.23 0.25 24.78
C THR A 43 -0.63 -1.15 24.37
N GLU A 44 -0.26 -2.15 25.17
CA GLU A 44 -0.75 -3.50 24.96
C GLU A 44 -2.18 -3.61 25.48
N LEU A 45 -3.01 -4.35 24.75
CA LEU A 45 -4.34 -4.69 25.21
C LEU A 45 -4.19 -5.76 26.31
N ASP A 46 -4.30 -5.33 27.57
CA ASP A 46 -4.26 -6.24 28.70
C ASP A 46 -5.64 -6.91 28.92
N GLN A 47 -5.62 -8.02 29.67
CA GLN A 47 -6.83 -8.78 29.97
C GLN A 47 -7.85 -7.94 30.75
N ASN A 48 -7.39 -7.02 31.60
CA ASN A 48 -8.28 -6.15 32.38
C ASN A 48 -9.07 -5.19 31.48
N THR A 49 -8.44 -4.66 30.45
CA THR A 49 -9.09 -3.81 29.44
C THR A 49 -10.13 -4.62 28.67
N VAL A 50 -9.82 -5.86 28.27
CA VAL A 50 -10.76 -6.75 27.59
C VAL A 50 -11.98 -7.06 28.47
N ASP A 51 -11.75 -7.39 29.75
CA ASP A 51 -12.82 -7.69 30.70
C ASP A 51 -13.70 -6.46 30.96
N SER A 52 -13.09 -5.26 31.02
CA SER A 52 -13.80 -3.99 31.16
C SER A 52 -14.70 -3.68 29.95
N ILE A 53 -14.21 -3.92 28.72
CA ILE A 53 -14.98 -3.78 27.49
C ILE A 53 -16.16 -4.74 27.52
N LYS A 54 -15.91 -6.00 27.86
CA LYS A 54 -16.93 -7.03 27.96
C LYS A 54 -18.04 -6.64 28.95
N ALA A 55 -17.67 -6.21 30.16
CA ALA A 55 -18.63 -5.75 31.15
C ALA A 55 -19.49 -4.57 30.65
N THR A 56 -18.92 -3.65 29.89
CA THR A 56 -19.64 -2.50 29.33
C THR A 56 -20.65 -2.92 28.25
N LEU A 57 -20.26 -3.84 27.38
CA LEU A 57 -21.13 -4.35 26.31
C LEU A 57 -22.26 -5.25 26.88
N ASP A 58 -21.93 -6.10 27.85
CA ASP A 58 -22.89 -6.97 28.55
C ASP A 58 -23.94 -6.15 29.32
N ALA A 59 -23.54 -5.04 29.97
CA ALA A 59 -24.46 -4.12 30.65
C ALA A 59 -25.49 -3.49 29.72
N LYS A 60 -25.17 -3.38 28.40
CA LYS A 60 -26.07 -2.89 27.36
C LYS A 60 -26.73 -4.00 26.54
N LYS A 61 -26.55 -5.27 26.95
CA LYS A 61 -27.07 -6.46 26.25
C LYS A 61 -26.62 -6.55 24.79
N LEU A 62 -25.38 -6.10 24.51
CA LEU A 62 -24.75 -6.21 23.22
C LEU A 62 -23.91 -7.50 23.21
N GLU A 63 -24.51 -8.57 22.69
CA GLU A 63 -23.81 -9.85 22.58
C GLU A 63 -22.72 -9.75 21.50
N GLY A 64 -21.48 -10.05 21.87
CA GLY A 64 -20.33 -10.09 20.98
C GLY A 64 -19.48 -11.34 21.19
N ASN A 65 -18.92 -11.86 20.12
CA ASN A 65 -17.91 -12.92 20.19
C ASN A 65 -16.52 -12.30 20.17
N TYR A 66 -15.74 -12.54 21.24
CA TYR A 66 -14.44 -11.93 21.48
C TYR A 66 -13.33 -12.86 21.02
N GLU A 67 -12.45 -12.33 20.17
CA GLU A 67 -11.32 -13.07 19.62
C GLU A 67 -10.06 -12.20 19.71
N PHE A 68 -8.99 -12.76 20.27
CA PHE A 68 -7.73 -12.05 20.42
C PHE A 68 -6.74 -12.59 19.37
N GLU A 69 -6.34 -11.75 18.43
CA GLU A 69 -5.48 -12.13 17.32
C GLU A 69 -4.44 -11.01 17.06
N ASN A 70 -3.15 -11.38 16.93
CA ASN A 70 -2.06 -10.44 16.62
C ASN A 70 -2.01 -9.18 17.53
N SER A 71 -2.19 -9.34 18.83
CA SER A 71 -2.25 -8.24 19.82
C SER A 71 -3.43 -7.28 19.61
N GLN A 72 -4.46 -7.71 18.92
CA GLN A 72 -5.69 -6.95 18.67
C GLN A 72 -6.90 -7.75 19.17
N LEU A 73 -7.89 -7.03 19.68
CA LEU A 73 -9.17 -7.63 20.06
C LEU A 73 -10.18 -7.42 18.93
N LEU A 74 -10.71 -8.51 18.44
CA LEU A 74 -11.79 -8.53 17.47
C LEU A 74 -13.09 -8.92 18.18
N ILE A 75 -14.12 -8.07 18.11
CA ILE A 75 -15.43 -8.34 18.68
C ILE A 75 -16.44 -8.43 17.54
N ARG A 76 -17.02 -9.61 17.31
CA ARG A 76 -17.98 -9.87 16.25
C ARG A 76 -19.40 -9.66 16.76
N PHE A 77 -20.25 -9.05 15.94
CA PHE A 77 -21.65 -8.79 16.24
C PHE A 77 -22.56 -9.44 15.20
N ASN A 78 -23.81 -9.71 15.59
CA ASN A 78 -24.79 -10.32 14.71
C ASN A 78 -25.40 -9.34 13.69
N ASN A 79 -25.27 -8.03 13.92
CA ASN A 79 -25.78 -6.99 13.03
C ASN A 79 -24.98 -5.68 13.15
N THR A 80 -25.12 -4.84 12.14
CA THR A 80 -24.40 -3.55 12.03
C THR A 80 -24.85 -2.53 13.08
N ASP A 81 -26.10 -2.55 13.53
CA ASP A 81 -26.60 -1.61 14.54
C ASP A 81 -25.94 -1.85 15.90
N SER A 82 -25.79 -3.13 16.27
CA SER A 82 -25.04 -3.53 17.46
C SER A 82 -23.58 -3.13 17.39
N GLN A 83 -22.95 -3.28 16.21
CA GLN A 83 -21.58 -2.85 15.95
C GLN A 83 -21.39 -1.35 16.15
N LEU A 84 -22.29 -0.53 15.56
CA LEU A 84 -22.21 0.94 15.66
C LEU A 84 -22.39 1.43 17.10
N THR A 85 -23.40 0.87 17.81
CA THR A 85 -23.65 1.17 19.21
C THR A 85 -22.46 0.77 20.11
N ALA A 86 -21.91 -0.41 19.88
CA ALA A 86 -20.72 -0.90 20.58
C ALA A 86 -19.50 -0.02 20.34
N ARG A 87 -19.27 0.44 19.09
CA ARG A 87 -18.18 1.37 18.75
C ARG A 87 -18.27 2.64 19.60
N GLU A 88 -19.44 3.27 19.67
CA GLU A 88 -19.62 4.51 20.42
C GLU A 88 -19.29 4.31 21.91
N LEU A 89 -19.81 3.24 22.51
CA LEU A 89 -19.58 2.91 23.92
C LEU A 89 -18.12 2.62 24.21
N VAL A 90 -17.49 1.76 23.41
CA VAL A 90 -16.11 1.33 23.59
C VAL A 90 -15.14 2.48 23.34
N THR A 91 -15.37 3.31 22.32
CA THR A 91 -14.54 4.49 22.05
C THR A 91 -14.59 5.48 23.21
N LYS A 92 -15.78 5.70 23.78
CA LYS A 92 -15.95 6.59 24.94
C LYS A 92 -15.26 6.04 26.20
N GLN A 93 -15.26 4.74 26.38
CA GLN A 93 -14.66 4.07 27.53
C GLN A 93 -13.13 4.03 27.46
N LEU A 94 -12.58 3.66 26.31
CA LEU A 94 -11.14 3.43 26.14
C LEU A 94 -10.36 4.72 25.90
N GLY A 95 -11.04 5.79 25.45
CA GLY A 95 -10.38 7.07 25.15
C GLY A 95 -9.41 6.95 23.95
N GLU A 96 -8.40 7.82 23.94
CA GLU A 96 -7.47 7.98 22.82
C GLU A 96 -6.29 6.98 22.81
N ASN A 97 -6.17 6.15 23.87
CA ASN A 97 -5.09 5.16 23.98
C ASN A 97 -5.34 3.90 23.16
N TYR A 98 -6.52 3.77 22.56
CA TYR A 98 -6.92 2.62 21.77
C TYR A 98 -7.60 3.06 20.48
N VAL A 99 -7.29 2.38 19.40
CA VAL A 99 -7.97 2.54 18.11
C VAL A 99 -9.14 1.57 18.04
N VAL A 100 -10.35 2.09 17.91
CA VAL A 100 -11.58 1.31 17.76
C VAL A 100 -12.07 1.46 16.32
N ALA A 101 -11.75 0.50 15.47
CA ALA A 101 -12.09 0.52 14.05
C ALA A 101 -13.32 -0.36 13.77
N LEU A 102 -14.22 0.13 12.89
CA LEU A 102 -15.24 -0.71 12.28
C LEU A 102 -14.60 -1.64 11.27
N ASN A 103 -14.88 -2.93 11.38
CA ASN A 103 -14.38 -3.93 10.46
C ASN A 103 -15.50 -4.91 10.07
N LEU A 104 -15.28 -5.64 8.99
CA LEU A 104 -16.04 -6.83 8.61
C LEU A 104 -15.08 -8.01 8.75
N ALA A 105 -15.38 -8.90 9.68
CA ALA A 105 -14.52 -10.04 9.95
C ALA A 105 -15.05 -11.30 9.29
N PRO A 106 -14.20 -12.12 8.63
CA PRO A 106 -14.64 -13.37 8.04
C PRO A 106 -15.33 -14.28 9.07
N ALA A 107 -16.55 -14.75 8.78
CA ALA A 107 -17.29 -15.69 9.63
C ALA A 107 -16.76 -17.13 9.55
N THR A 108 -15.55 -17.30 9.01
CA THR A 108 -14.89 -18.60 8.82
C THR A 108 -14.60 -19.26 10.17
N PRO A 109 -14.91 -20.57 10.36
CA PRO A 109 -14.61 -21.30 11.58
C PRO A 109 -13.12 -21.25 11.97
N ALA A 110 -12.85 -21.22 13.28
CA ALA A 110 -11.48 -21.08 13.80
C ALA A 110 -10.52 -22.18 13.30
N TRP A 111 -10.99 -23.45 13.17
CA TRP A 111 -10.18 -24.54 12.67
C TRP A 111 -9.73 -24.35 11.21
N MET A 112 -10.54 -23.70 10.36
CA MET A 112 -10.13 -23.38 8.99
C MET A 112 -9.06 -22.28 9.00
N ARG A 113 -9.20 -21.26 9.84
CA ARG A 113 -8.22 -20.17 9.98
C ARG A 113 -6.88 -20.68 10.51
N SER A 114 -6.87 -21.63 11.46
CA SER A 114 -5.65 -22.21 12.03
C SER A 114 -4.78 -22.95 11.01
N ILE A 115 -5.35 -23.42 9.90
CA ILE A 115 -4.63 -24.05 8.79
C ILE A 115 -4.40 -23.09 7.60
N GLY A 116 -4.59 -21.78 7.82
CA GLY A 116 -4.31 -20.74 6.82
C GLY A 116 -5.36 -20.58 5.73
N MET A 117 -6.60 -21.06 5.96
CA MET A 117 -7.69 -20.89 5.00
C MET A 117 -8.44 -19.58 5.26
N HIS A 118 -8.29 -18.65 4.36
CA HIS A 118 -8.95 -17.35 4.41
C HIS A 118 -9.93 -17.20 3.25
N PRO A 119 -11.05 -16.46 3.42
CA PRO A 119 -11.92 -16.13 2.31
C PRO A 119 -11.23 -15.19 1.34
N LEU A 120 -11.80 -15.11 0.15
CA LEU A 120 -11.36 -14.23 -0.92
C LEU A 120 -11.52 -12.77 -0.49
N LYS A 121 -10.46 -11.99 -0.65
CA LYS A 121 -10.48 -10.57 -0.32
C LYS A 121 -11.29 -9.80 -1.36
N LEU A 122 -12.19 -8.95 -0.89
CA LEU A 122 -13.01 -8.10 -1.75
C LEU A 122 -12.32 -6.75 -1.96
N GLY A 123 -12.20 -6.34 -3.22
CA GLY A 123 -11.68 -5.02 -3.58
C GLY A 123 -12.65 -3.89 -3.24
N LEU A 124 -12.19 -2.67 -3.41
CA LEU A 124 -12.91 -1.44 -3.10
C LEU A 124 -14.30 -1.37 -3.76
N ASP A 125 -14.41 -1.83 -5.02
CA ASP A 125 -15.65 -1.80 -5.81
C ASP A 125 -16.78 -2.68 -5.22
N LEU A 126 -16.40 -3.68 -4.41
CA LEU A 126 -17.33 -4.65 -3.83
C LEU A 126 -17.54 -4.41 -2.33
N ARG A 127 -16.54 -3.94 -1.60
CA ARG A 127 -16.61 -3.69 -0.15
C ARG A 127 -17.03 -2.26 0.19
N GLY A 128 -16.89 -1.35 -0.78
CA GLY A 128 -16.96 0.08 -0.53
C GLY A 128 -15.70 0.61 0.14
N GLY A 129 -15.62 1.92 0.32
CA GLY A 129 -14.48 2.58 0.93
C GLY A 129 -13.98 3.76 0.10
N VAL A 130 -12.68 4.10 0.24
CA VAL A 130 -12.09 5.27 -0.40
C VAL A 130 -10.90 4.91 -1.26
N HIS A 131 -10.86 5.52 -2.44
CA HIS A 131 -9.74 5.49 -3.36
C HIS A 131 -9.11 6.87 -3.44
N PHE A 132 -7.81 6.95 -3.19
CA PHE A 132 -7.01 8.15 -3.41
C PHE A 132 -5.96 7.89 -4.48
N LEU A 133 -5.92 8.76 -5.49
CA LEU A 133 -4.76 8.91 -6.35
C LEU A 133 -3.95 10.08 -5.82
N MET A 134 -2.71 9.82 -5.44
CA MET A 134 -1.82 10.82 -4.87
C MET A 134 -0.61 11.02 -5.77
N GLU A 135 -0.13 12.26 -5.86
CA GLU A 135 1.06 12.66 -6.61
C GLU A 135 2.13 13.19 -5.67
N VAL A 136 3.35 12.72 -5.85
CA VAL A 136 4.51 13.14 -5.04
C VAL A 136 5.13 14.38 -5.66
N ASP A 137 5.37 15.43 -4.86
CA ASP A 137 6.09 16.63 -5.32
C ASP A 137 7.57 16.32 -5.57
N MET A 138 7.88 15.96 -6.80
CA MET A 138 9.24 15.67 -7.23
C MET A 138 10.16 16.88 -7.19
N GLU A 139 9.64 18.09 -7.33
CA GLU A 139 10.43 19.32 -7.30
C GLU A 139 10.97 19.56 -5.89
N GLU A 140 10.13 19.41 -4.87
CA GLU A 140 10.56 19.54 -3.47
C GLU A 140 11.47 18.39 -3.04
N ALA A 141 11.24 17.14 -3.52
CA ALA A 141 12.14 16.02 -3.32
C ALA A 141 13.55 16.32 -3.86
N MET A 142 13.61 16.82 -5.07
CA MET A 142 14.88 17.21 -5.72
C MET A 142 15.56 18.38 -5.02
N LYS A 143 14.80 19.34 -4.52
CA LYS A 143 15.33 20.49 -3.76
C LYS A 143 15.94 20.04 -2.42
N LYS A 144 15.27 19.15 -1.68
CA LYS A 144 15.84 18.55 -0.46
C LYS A 144 17.15 17.81 -0.74
N MET A 145 17.18 16.98 -1.79
CA MET A 145 18.37 16.25 -2.20
C MET A 145 19.54 17.19 -2.53
N ARG A 146 19.28 18.25 -3.28
CA ARG A 146 20.31 19.27 -3.61
C ARG A 146 20.83 19.98 -2.37
N THR A 147 19.95 20.31 -1.43
CA THR A 147 20.34 20.94 -0.17
C THR A 147 21.26 20.02 0.64
N GLN A 148 20.92 18.75 0.72
CA GLN A 148 21.75 17.73 1.38
C GLN A 148 23.12 17.61 0.68
N LEU A 149 23.12 17.48 -0.64
CA LEU A 149 24.35 17.40 -1.43
C LEU A 149 25.26 18.64 -1.24
N THR A 150 24.66 19.82 -1.13
CA THR A 150 25.40 21.06 -0.81
C THR A 150 26.15 20.95 0.52
N ASN A 151 25.51 20.37 1.53
CA ASN A 151 26.10 20.15 2.85
C ASN A 151 27.17 19.04 2.81
N ASP A 152 26.93 17.98 2.07
CA ASP A 152 27.86 16.86 1.91
C ASP A 152 29.13 17.32 1.21
N PHE A 153 29.04 18.06 0.11
CA PHE A 153 30.20 18.64 -0.59
C PHE A 153 30.99 19.60 0.29
N ARG A 154 30.28 20.46 1.04
CA ARG A 154 30.93 21.39 1.98
C ARG A 154 31.72 20.63 3.06
N THR A 155 31.13 19.60 3.62
CA THR A 155 31.75 18.78 4.68
C THR A 155 32.93 17.98 4.16
N GLU A 156 32.76 17.34 3.00
CA GLU A 156 33.81 16.52 2.39
C GLU A 156 35.05 17.36 2.01
N LEU A 157 34.84 18.47 1.31
CA LEU A 157 35.93 19.35 0.90
C LEU A 157 36.64 19.94 2.11
N ARG A 158 35.91 20.35 3.14
CA ARG A 158 36.47 20.83 4.40
C ARG A 158 37.30 19.77 5.12
N ASN A 159 36.84 18.54 5.16
CA ASN A 159 37.55 17.42 5.80
C ASN A 159 38.89 17.10 5.07
N ARG A 160 38.97 17.40 3.77
CA ARG A 160 40.18 17.25 2.98
C ARG A 160 41.05 18.50 2.94
N GLY A 161 40.72 19.54 3.71
CA GLY A 161 41.46 20.77 3.80
C GLY A 161 41.31 21.70 2.59
N ILE A 162 40.34 21.42 1.68
CA ILE A 162 40.09 22.25 0.50
C ILE A 162 39.13 23.38 0.91
N ARG A 163 39.63 24.62 0.82
CA ARG A 163 38.84 25.82 1.18
C ARG A 163 37.95 26.23 0.01
N LEU A 164 36.64 26.27 0.27
CA LEU A 164 35.63 26.77 -0.66
C LEU A 164 35.19 28.19 -0.25
N THR A 165 34.78 29.02 -1.21
CA THR A 165 34.26 30.36 -0.98
C THR A 165 32.77 30.35 -0.84
N GLY A 166 32.08 29.47 -1.58
CA GLY A 166 30.63 29.32 -1.52
C GLY A 166 30.11 28.02 -2.12
N VAL A 167 28.92 27.60 -1.74
CA VAL A 167 28.18 26.50 -2.39
C VAL A 167 26.76 26.95 -2.61
N LYS A 168 26.27 26.84 -3.84
CA LYS A 168 24.89 27.17 -4.23
C LYS A 168 24.28 26.00 -4.93
N ALA A 169 23.03 25.69 -4.58
CA ALA A 169 22.19 24.74 -5.31
C ALA A 169 21.31 25.53 -6.29
N GLU A 170 21.36 25.17 -7.56
CA GLU A 170 20.51 25.69 -8.62
C GLU A 170 19.66 24.56 -9.21
N ASN A 171 18.73 24.86 -10.15
CA ASN A 171 17.66 23.96 -10.55
C ASN A 171 18.09 22.52 -10.86
N ASP A 172 19.22 22.31 -11.56
CA ASP A 172 19.67 20.98 -11.98
C ASP A 172 21.09 20.62 -11.50
N TYR A 173 21.77 21.53 -10.82
CA TYR A 173 23.16 21.33 -10.44
C TYR A 173 23.52 22.02 -9.12
N VAL A 174 24.65 21.63 -8.55
CA VAL A 174 25.29 22.30 -7.43
C VAL A 174 26.56 22.99 -7.93
N LEU A 175 26.68 24.27 -7.63
CA LEU A 175 27.88 25.08 -7.90
C LEU A 175 28.68 25.26 -6.63
N VAL A 176 29.97 24.91 -6.68
CA VAL A 176 30.94 25.15 -5.61
C VAL A 176 31.94 26.19 -6.09
N GLU A 177 32.06 27.33 -5.37
CA GLU A 177 32.93 28.45 -5.69
C GLU A 177 34.28 28.33 -4.95
N PHE A 178 35.38 28.61 -5.66
CA PHE A 178 36.74 28.56 -5.17
C PHE A 178 37.46 29.88 -5.42
N LYS A 179 38.54 30.11 -4.68
CA LYS A 179 39.33 31.32 -4.78
C LYS A 179 40.27 31.33 -6.00
N ASP A 180 40.80 30.18 -6.38
CA ASP A 180 41.80 30.02 -7.44
C ASP A 180 41.54 28.72 -8.23
N GLU A 181 42.18 28.63 -9.40
CA GLU A 181 42.05 27.55 -10.35
C GLU A 181 42.62 26.23 -9.81
N GLU A 182 43.75 26.27 -9.11
CA GLU A 182 44.40 25.07 -8.57
C GLU A 182 43.51 24.40 -7.51
N THR A 183 42.91 25.18 -6.61
CA THR A 183 41.97 24.68 -5.58
C THR A 183 40.71 24.09 -6.23
N ARG A 184 40.17 24.74 -7.30
CA ARG A 184 39.04 24.24 -8.07
C ARG A 184 39.33 22.87 -8.69
N ASP A 185 40.52 22.74 -9.36
CA ASP A 185 40.86 21.49 -10.06
C ASP A 185 41.14 20.35 -9.08
N ASN A 186 41.70 20.66 -7.92
CA ASN A 186 41.86 19.70 -6.84
C ASN A 186 40.50 19.23 -6.29
N ALA A 187 39.57 20.17 -6.06
CA ALA A 187 38.20 19.85 -5.63
C ALA A 187 37.47 19.03 -6.68
N LYS A 188 37.60 19.38 -7.97
CA LYS A 188 37.01 18.61 -9.08
C LYS A 188 37.43 17.15 -9.03
N LYS A 189 38.74 16.86 -8.93
CA LYS A 189 39.26 15.48 -8.86
C LYS A 189 38.69 14.71 -7.68
N VAL A 190 38.59 15.36 -6.53
CA VAL A 190 38.02 14.74 -5.31
C VAL A 190 36.54 14.41 -5.51
N LEU A 191 35.74 15.36 -5.97
CA LEU A 191 34.31 15.16 -6.17
C LEU A 191 34.02 14.15 -7.29
N GLU A 192 34.76 14.17 -8.39
CA GLU A 192 34.63 13.22 -9.50
C GLU A 192 34.97 11.78 -9.09
N SER A 193 35.97 11.60 -8.22
CA SER A 193 36.37 10.29 -7.73
C SER A 193 35.33 9.66 -6.78
N ASN A 194 34.71 10.48 -5.93
CA ASN A 194 33.83 10.01 -4.86
C ASN A 194 32.33 10.01 -5.25
N HIS A 195 31.96 10.83 -6.22
CA HIS A 195 30.57 11.01 -6.64
C HIS A 195 30.39 10.65 -8.12
N LYS A 196 30.54 9.38 -8.45
CA LYS A 196 30.40 8.85 -9.83
C LYS A 196 28.99 9.03 -10.42
N ASP A 197 28.01 9.27 -9.57
CA ASP A 197 26.62 9.52 -9.95
C ASP A 197 26.36 10.96 -10.43
N PHE A 198 27.44 11.78 -10.45
CA PHE A 198 27.38 13.16 -10.88
C PHE A 198 28.40 13.42 -12.01
N THR A 199 27.99 14.24 -12.96
CA THR A 199 28.89 14.82 -13.96
C THR A 199 29.51 16.08 -13.35
N VAL A 200 30.79 16.02 -13.05
CA VAL A 200 31.54 17.10 -12.40
C VAL A 200 32.38 17.84 -13.43
N VAL A 201 32.10 19.11 -13.65
CA VAL A 201 32.75 19.93 -14.67
C VAL A 201 33.32 21.21 -14.03
N ALA A 202 34.53 21.59 -14.40
CA ALA A 202 35.06 22.91 -14.08
C ALA A 202 34.35 23.96 -14.95
N GLN A 203 33.90 25.04 -14.36
CA GLN A 203 33.22 26.14 -15.03
C GLN A 203 33.70 27.46 -14.45
N ASP A 204 34.16 28.36 -15.32
CA ASP A 204 34.58 29.71 -14.92
C ASP A 204 33.48 30.69 -15.34
N ILE A 205 33.11 31.59 -14.42
CA ILE A 205 32.10 32.63 -14.67
C ILE A 205 32.73 33.97 -14.26
N GLY A 206 33.14 34.74 -15.25
CA GLY A 206 33.95 35.96 -15.02
C GLY A 206 35.28 35.61 -14.38
N ASP A 207 35.66 36.31 -13.31
CA ASP A 207 36.88 36.08 -12.56
C ASP A 207 36.77 35.08 -11.41
N LYS A 208 35.73 34.24 -11.45
CA LYS A 208 35.41 33.26 -10.39
C LYS A 208 35.48 31.83 -10.89
N TYR A 209 36.06 30.97 -10.07
CA TYR A 209 36.31 29.55 -10.37
C TYR A 209 35.27 28.67 -9.71
N PHE A 210 34.54 27.87 -10.52
CA PHE A 210 33.49 27.00 -10.05
C PHE A 210 33.72 25.54 -10.44
N VAL A 211 33.22 24.64 -9.59
CA VAL A 211 32.92 23.26 -9.94
C VAL A 211 31.41 23.10 -10.01
N ARG A 212 30.93 22.69 -11.16
CA ARG A 212 29.52 22.35 -11.40
C ARG A 212 29.35 20.85 -11.32
N ALA A 213 28.49 20.38 -10.39
CA ALA A 213 28.10 18.98 -10.25
C ALA A 213 26.64 18.81 -10.66
N THR A 214 26.41 18.08 -11.75
CA THR A 214 25.07 17.80 -12.30
C THR A 214 24.76 16.32 -12.10
N MET A 215 23.55 15.97 -11.65
CA MET A 215 23.12 14.58 -11.50
C MET A 215 23.09 13.88 -12.87
N THR A 216 23.58 12.65 -12.92
CA THR A 216 23.39 11.82 -14.12
C THR A 216 21.90 11.44 -14.30
N PRO A 217 21.41 11.17 -15.53
CA PRO A 217 20.04 10.73 -15.75
C PRO A 217 19.66 9.47 -14.95
N ALA A 218 20.63 8.58 -14.75
CA ALA A 218 20.46 7.38 -13.93
C ALA A 218 20.19 7.74 -12.45
N LYS A 219 21.00 8.65 -11.88
CA LYS A 219 20.83 9.13 -10.51
C LYS A 219 19.52 9.88 -10.31
N LEU A 220 19.14 10.70 -11.29
CA LEU A 220 17.86 11.40 -11.28
C LEU A 220 16.68 10.42 -11.24
N SER A 221 16.73 9.36 -12.03
CA SER A 221 15.71 8.30 -12.04
C SER A 221 15.67 7.53 -10.72
N GLU A 222 16.85 7.21 -10.16
CA GLU A 222 16.97 6.55 -8.86
C GLU A 222 16.37 7.39 -7.74
N VAL A 223 16.70 8.68 -7.66
CA VAL A 223 16.15 9.59 -6.63
C VAL A 223 14.63 9.68 -6.72
N ARG A 224 14.08 9.80 -7.93
CA ARG A 224 12.63 9.81 -8.15
C ARG A 224 11.98 8.51 -7.68
N THR A 225 12.56 7.39 -8.06
CA THR A 225 12.05 6.06 -7.67
C THR A 225 12.07 5.90 -6.16
N ASN A 226 13.19 6.21 -5.52
CA ASN A 226 13.34 6.11 -4.07
C ASN A 226 12.38 7.03 -3.31
N ALA A 227 12.15 8.26 -3.81
CA ALA A 227 11.20 9.19 -3.18
C ALA A 227 9.77 8.63 -3.19
N VAL A 228 9.33 8.04 -4.30
CA VAL A 228 8.01 7.40 -4.39
C VAL A 228 7.92 6.17 -3.49
N ASP A 229 8.91 5.28 -3.55
CA ASP A 229 8.91 4.02 -2.80
C ASP A 229 8.94 4.26 -1.28
N GLN A 230 9.71 5.23 -0.83
CA GLN A 230 9.75 5.61 0.58
C GLN A 230 8.43 6.26 1.02
N ASN A 231 7.83 7.14 0.20
CA ASN A 231 6.51 7.68 0.48
C ASN A 231 5.43 6.59 0.52
N ILE A 232 5.51 5.56 -0.35
CA ILE A 232 4.61 4.39 -0.29
C ILE A 232 4.73 3.67 1.05
N ASN A 233 5.95 3.45 1.55
CA ASN A 233 6.16 2.80 2.84
C ASN A 233 5.61 3.62 4.00
N ILE A 234 5.81 4.94 3.98
CA ILE A 234 5.28 5.86 5.00
C ILE A 234 3.75 5.87 4.96
N ILE A 235 3.14 5.97 3.78
CA ILE A 235 1.69 5.91 3.62
C ILE A 235 1.14 4.57 4.10
N ARG A 236 1.82 3.46 3.81
CA ARG A 236 1.42 2.13 4.31
C ARG A 236 1.44 2.06 5.83
N ASN A 237 2.47 2.61 6.46
CA ASN A 237 2.53 2.69 7.92
C ASN A 237 1.38 3.53 8.49
N ARG A 238 1.08 4.69 7.89
CA ARG A 238 -0.04 5.55 8.29
C ARG A 238 -1.40 4.86 8.18
N VAL A 239 -1.60 4.11 7.10
CA VAL A 239 -2.84 3.34 6.89
C VAL A 239 -2.97 2.21 7.92
N ASN A 240 -1.87 1.56 8.27
CA ASN A 240 -1.85 0.53 9.31
C ASN A 240 -2.20 1.13 10.69
N GLU A 241 -1.69 2.32 11.02
CA GLU A 241 -2.04 3.03 12.25
C GLU A 241 -3.52 3.49 12.29
N LEU A 242 -4.16 3.66 11.13
CA LEU A 242 -5.60 3.88 11.04
C LEU A 242 -6.44 2.63 11.36
N GLY A 243 -5.81 1.48 11.48
CA GLY A 243 -6.48 0.21 11.71
C GLY A 243 -7.29 -0.29 10.50
N VAL A 244 -6.98 0.20 9.30
CA VAL A 244 -7.67 -0.23 8.08
C VAL A 244 -7.27 -1.66 7.73
N ALA A 245 -8.26 -2.53 7.62
CA ALA A 245 -8.02 -3.89 7.19
C ALA A 245 -7.69 -3.93 5.68
N GLU A 246 -6.55 -4.55 5.34
CA GLU A 246 -6.16 -4.88 3.97
C GLU A 246 -6.08 -3.68 3.00
N PRO A 247 -5.35 -2.62 3.36
CA PRO A 247 -5.21 -1.47 2.48
C PRO A 247 -4.34 -1.84 1.27
N LEU A 248 -4.68 -1.28 0.11
CA LEU A 248 -3.83 -1.35 -1.07
C LEU A 248 -3.04 -0.05 -1.22
N VAL A 249 -1.72 -0.12 -1.14
CA VAL A 249 -0.82 1.01 -1.41
C VAL A 249 0.18 0.59 -2.47
N GLN A 250 0.07 1.15 -3.66
CA GLN A 250 0.92 0.78 -4.79
C GLN A 250 1.30 1.97 -5.66
N ARG A 251 2.43 1.85 -6.36
CA ARG A 251 2.89 2.85 -7.32
C ARG A 251 2.03 2.85 -8.57
N GLN A 252 1.77 4.03 -9.12
CA GLN A 252 1.13 4.24 -10.42
C GLN A 252 1.92 5.24 -11.26
N GLY A 253 2.60 4.76 -12.29
CA GLY A 253 3.45 5.60 -13.13
C GLY A 253 4.76 6.01 -12.45
N ALA A 254 5.27 7.21 -12.80
CA ALA A 254 6.59 7.67 -12.38
C ALA A 254 6.59 8.33 -10.97
N ASP A 255 5.55 9.10 -10.66
CA ASP A 255 5.48 10.03 -9.53
C ASP A 255 4.17 9.94 -8.72
N ARG A 256 3.32 8.97 -9.03
CA ARG A 256 2.01 8.77 -8.39
C ARG A 256 1.94 7.48 -7.59
N LEU A 257 1.05 7.46 -6.63
CA LEU A 257 0.68 6.29 -5.85
C LEU A 257 -0.84 6.22 -5.69
N VAL A 258 -1.35 5.00 -5.66
CA VAL A 258 -2.76 4.70 -5.38
C VAL A 258 -2.86 4.17 -3.96
N VAL A 259 -3.85 4.69 -3.23
CA VAL A 259 -4.21 4.21 -1.89
C VAL A 259 -5.68 3.84 -1.91
N GLU A 260 -5.96 2.57 -1.70
CA GLU A 260 -7.33 2.07 -1.55
C GLU A 260 -7.53 1.63 -0.11
N LEU A 261 -8.59 2.14 0.50
CA LEU A 261 -8.96 1.90 1.89
C LEU A 261 -10.35 1.24 1.95
N PRO A 262 -10.42 -0.09 1.80
CA PRO A 262 -11.70 -0.78 1.84
C PRO A 262 -12.36 -0.63 3.21
N GLY A 263 -13.68 -0.39 3.22
CA GLY A 263 -14.47 -0.28 4.44
C GLY A 263 -14.36 1.05 5.20
N VAL A 264 -13.45 1.95 4.80
CA VAL A 264 -13.31 3.28 5.43
C VAL A 264 -14.46 4.18 4.99
N GLN A 265 -15.18 4.76 5.96
CA GLN A 265 -16.29 5.68 5.73
C GLN A 265 -15.92 7.14 6.03
N ASP A 266 -14.98 7.38 6.96
CA ASP A 266 -14.50 8.71 7.32
C ASP A 266 -13.34 9.14 6.40
N THR A 267 -13.71 9.70 5.27
CA THR A 267 -12.76 10.20 4.26
C THR A 267 -11.97 11.41 4.74
N ALA A 268 -12.59 12.26 5.58
CA ALA A 268 -11.95 13.48 6.08
C ALA A 268 -10.76 13.13 7.00
N ARG A 269 -10.97 12.20 7.93
CA ARG A 269 -9.89 11.71 8.81
C ARG A 269 -8.80 10.96 8.05
N ALA A 270 -9.18 10.15 7.06
CA ALA A 270 -8.21 9.47 6.20
C ALA A 270 -7.33 10.48 5.44
N LYS A 271 -7.91 11.54 4.87
CA LYS A 271 -7.18 12.63 4.21
C LYS A 271 -6.24 13.36 5.17
N GLU A 272 -6.74 13.72 6.36
CA GLU A 272 -5.94 14.40 7.38
C GLU A 272 -4.66 13.62 7.71
N ILE A 273 -4.78 12.32 7.94
CA ILE A 273 -3.65 11.48 8.32
C ILE A 273 -2.73 11.16 7.13
N LEU A 274 -3.29 10.84 5.97
CA LEU A 274 -2.49 10.49 4.79
C LEU A 274 -1.81 11.71 4.17
N GLY A 275 -2.51 12.84 4.12
CA GLY A 275 -2.03 14.07 3.50
C GLY A 275 -1.11 14.90 4.39
N ALA A 276 -1.06 14.62 5.68
CA ALA A 276 -0.23 15.38 6.60
C ALA A 276 1.26 15.25 6.26
N THR A 277 1.89 16.37 5.92
CA THR A 277 3.32 16.48 5.60
C THR A 277 4.07 17.10 6.75
N ALA A 278 3.89 16.52 7.95
CA ALA A 278 4.53 17.03 9.15
C ALA A 278 5.91 16.38 9.38
N THR A 279 6.90 17.18 9.70
CA THR A 279 8.22 16.72 10.14
C THR A 279 8.74 17.60 11.27
N LEU A 280 9.73 17.10 11.99
CA LEU A 280 10.42 17.85 13.02
C LEU A 280 11.85 18.17 12.61
N GLU A 281 12.32 19.35 13.02
CA GLU A 281 13.72 19.72 13.01
C GLU A 281 14.12 20.19 14.40
N PHE A 282 15.26 19.72 14.85
CA PHE A 282 15.86 20.19 16.10
C PHE A 282 16.94 21.20 15.77
N ARG A 283 16.85 22.41 16.36
CA ARG A 283 17.76 23.52 16.08
C ARG A 283 18.16 24.23 17.36
N LEU A 284 19.37 24.77 17.41
CA LEU A 284 19.82 25.58 18.52
C LEU A 284 19.16 26.96 18.48
N VAL A 285 18.66 27.42 19.62
CA VAL A 285 18.15 28.79 19.76
C VAL A 285 19.28 29.74 20.09
N ASP A 286 19.34 30.87 19.42
CA ASP A 286 20.34 31.91 19.72
C ASP A 286 19.81 32.84 20.82
N SER A 287 20.22 32.56 22.06
CA SER A 287 19.84 33.32 23.25
C SER A 287 20.45 34.72 23.31
N ASN A 288 21.47 34.99 22.48
CA ASN A 288 22.16 36.29 22.47
C ASN A 288 21.62 37.25 21.41
N ALA A 289 20.75 36.75 20.54
CA ALA A 289 20.16 37.58 19.50
C ALA A 289 19.09 38.52 20.07
N ASP A 290 19.08 39.76 19.58
CA ASP A 290 17.97 40.68 19.84
C ASP A 290 16.74 40.25 19.04
N VAL A 291 15.78 39.65 19.74
CA VAL A 291 14.57 39.08 19.15
C VAL A 291 13.71 40.16 18.47
N GLN A 292 13.68 41.40 19.02
CA GLN A 292 12.89 42.49 18.45
C GLN A 292 13.53 43.02 17.18
N ALA A 293 14.83 43.19 17.16
CA ALA A 293 15.57 43.59 15.98
C ALA A 293 15.48 42.52 14.87
N ALA A 294 15.55 41.24 15.24
CA ALA A 294 15.40 40.13 14.30
C ALA A 294 13.99 40.05 13.70
N ALA A 295 12.94 40.28 14.49
CA ALA A 295 11.55 40.36 14.03
C ALA A 295 11.31 41.57 13.09
N ALA A 296 12.05 42.67 13.28
CA ALA A 296 12.05 43.84 12.40
C ALA A 296 12.86 43.67 11.09
N GLY A 297 13.44 42.45 10.86
CA GLY A 297 14.19 42.13 9.65
C GLY A 297 15.72 42.18 9.77
N HIS A 298 16.27 42.54 10.94
CA HIS A 298 17.72 42.55 11.21
C HIS A 298 18.16 41.20 11.79
N VAL A 299 18.12 40.15 10.95
CA VAL A 299 18.43 38.79 11.36
C VAL A 299 19.97 38.59 11.37
N PRO A 300 20.57 38.12 12.47
CA PRO A 300 22.00 37.83 12.52
C PRO A 300 22.44 36.80 11.48
N ALA A 301 23.65 36.91 10.97
CA ALA A 301 24.17 35.99 9.98
C ALA A 301 24.20 34.55 10.52
N GLY A 302 23.65 33.59 9.74
CA GLY A 302 23.59 32.18 10.13
C GLY A 302 22.38 31.80 11.00
N THR A 303 21.49 32.77 11.27
CA THR A 303 20.23 32.53 12.01
C THR A 303 18.99 32.80 11.14
N GLU A 304 17.84 32.38 11.63
CA GLU A 304 16.52 32.69 11.06
C GLU A 304 15.48 32.86 12.20
N VAL A 305 14.37 33.49 11.87
CA VAL A 305 13.30 33.73 12.83
C VAL A 305 12.15 32.77 12.54
N ILE A 306 11.74 32.00 13.55
CA ILE A 306 10.56 31.12 13.51
C ILE A 306 9.63 31.51 14.63
N ASN A 307 8.33 31.64 14.36
CA ASN A 307 7.36 31.98 15.38
C ASN A 307 6.98 30.72 16.19
N ASP A 308 6.74 30.90 17.49
CA ASP A 308 6.15 29.86 18.32
C ASP A 308 4.63 29.69 18.05
N ALA A 309 3.99 28.75 18.71
CA ALA A 309 2.55 28.50 18.58
C ALA A 309 1.68 29.71 18.98
N LYS A 310 2.22 30.63 19.77
CA LYS A 310 1.54 31.86 20.21
C LYS A 310 1.89 33.08 19.35
N GLY A 311 2.71 32.90 18.33
CA GLY A 311 3.13 33.96 17.41
C GLY A 311 4.36 34.76 17.89
N TYR A 312 5.02 34.37 18.99
CA TYR A 312 6.23 35.04 19.44
C TYR A 312 7.44 34.59 18.60
N PRO A 313 8.27 35.55 18.13
CA PRO A 313 9.45 35.22 17.33
C PRO A 313 10.55 34.56 18.18
N VAL A 314 11.13 33.48 17.65
CA VAL A 314 12.28 32.77 18.21
C VAL A 314 13.42 32.80 17.20
N VAL A 315 14.61 33.24 17.60
CA VAL A 315 15.77 33.25 16.71
C VAL A 315 16.52 31.93 16.85
N VAL A 316 16.64 31.19 15.75
CA VAL A 316 17.28 29.88 15.71
C VAL A 316 18.43 29.85 14.73
N GLN A 317 19.41 28.97 14.95
CA GLN A 317 20.46 28.72 13.97
C GLN A 317 19.89 28.03 12.74
N LYS A 318 20.37 28.41 11.54
CA LYS A 318 20.00 27.75 10.28
C LYS A 318 20.44 26.30 10.22
N GLN A 319 21.47 25.96 11.00
CA GLN A 319 21.97 24.59 11.06
C GLN A 319 20.94 23.69 11.77
N VAL A 320 20.44 22.69 11.04
CA VAL A 320 19.60 21.64 11.60
C VAL A 320 20.49 20.62 12.30
N VAL A 321 20.17 20.32 13.55
CA VAL A 321 20.87 19.32 14.37
C VAL A 321 20.43 17.91 13.99
N LEU A 322 19.13 17.71 13.93
CA LEU A 322 18.50 16.44 13.62
C LEU A 322 17.16 16.68 12.94
N THR A 323 16.81 15.83 11.99
CA THR A 323 15.52 15.80 11.30
C THR A 323 14.67 14.64 11.78
N GLY A 324 13.35 14.70 11.53
CA GLY A 324 12.40 13.66 11.89
C GLY A 324 12.65 12.30 11.24
N ASP A 325 13.49 12.23 10.21
CA ASP A 325 13.83 10.99 9.50
C ASP A 325 14.55 9.95 10.39
N HIS A 326 15.13 10.40 11.51
CA HIS A 326 15.79 9.57 12.50
C HIS A 326 14.86 9.09 13.62
N ILE A 327 13.57 9.47 13.59
CA ILE A 327 12.57 9.02 14.58
C ILE A 327 12.09 7.63 14.19
N VAL A 328 12.29 6.67 15.07
CA VAL A 328 11.86 5.26 14.90
C VAL A 328 10.51 5.03 15.54
N ASP A 329 10.27 5.67 16.69
CA ASP A 329 9.00 5.56 17.42
C ASP A 329 8.65 6.87 18.12
N ALA A 330 7.36 7.13 18.22
CA ALA A 330 6.82 8.26 18.95
C ALA A 330 5.51 7.87 19.63
N SER A 331 5.36 8.22 20.92
CA SER A 331 4.16 7.91 21.69
C SER A 331 3.70 9.11 22.50
N SER A 332 2.39 9.35 22.50
CA SER A 332 1.80 10.37 23.36
C SER A 332 1.60 9.85 24.78
N SER A 333 1.84 10.69 25.78
CA SER A 333 1.60 10.39 27.18
C SER A 333 1.30 11.67 27.95
N ALA A 334 0.98 11.57 29.24
CA ALA A 334 0.92 12.69 30.15
C ALA A 334 2.18 12.74 31.03
N ASP A 335 2.65 13.94 31.36
CA ASP A 335 3.69 14.15 32.36
C ASP A 335 3.14 13.94 33.77
N GLU A 336 3.99 14.08 34.80
CA GLU A 336 3.61 13.95 36.21
C GLU A 336 2.56 14.97 36.66
N ASN A 337 2.36 16.05 35.89
CA ASN A 337 1.36 17.09 36.16
C ASN A 337 0.11 16.95 35.26
N GLY A 338 -0.03 15.83 34.52
CA GLY A 338 -1.14 15.59 33.61
C GLY A 338 -1.07 16.39 32.30
N ARG A 339 0.07 17.01 31.96
CA ARG A 339 0.24 17.77 30.71
C ARG A 339 0.62 16.85 29.56
N PRO A 340 0.08 17.09 28.35
CA PRO A 340 0.38 16.25 27.20
C PRO A 340 1.86 16.36 26.79
N GLN A 341 2.46 15.21 26.48
CA GLN A 341 3.84 15.08 26.00
C GLN A 341 3.93 14.00 24.93
N VAL A 342 4.98 14.07 24.10
CA VAL A 342 5.33 13.03 23.12
C VAL A 342 6.70 12.47 23.48
N ASN A 343 6.78 11.18 23.71
CA ASN A 343 8.04 10.47 23.88
C ASN A 343 8.59 10.11 22.49
N ILE A 344 9.85 10.37 22.27
CA ILE A 344 10.56 10.14 20.99
C ILE A 344 11.65 9.10 21.20
N SER A 345 11.72 8.14 20.28
CA SER A 345 12.81 7.19 20.18
C SER A 345 13.52 7.37 18.82
N LEU A 346 14.84 7.57 18.87
CA LEU A 346 15.68 7.73 17.68
C LEU A 346 16.38 6.43 17.30
N ASP A 347 16.72 6.30 16.01
CA ASP A 347 17.63 5.27 15.55
C ASP A 347 19.05 5.44 16.12
N SER A 348 19.91 4.47 15.94
CA SER A 348 21.29 4.49 16.47
C SER A 348 22.11 5.68 15.94
N ARG A 349 21.88 6.10 14.69
CA ARG A 349 22.56 7.25 14.08
C ARG A 349 22.05 8.56 14.66
N GLY A 350 20.73 8.73 14.73
CA GLY A 350 20.09 9.90 15.35
C GLY A 350 20.47 10.07 16.81
N GLY A 351 20.45 8.97 17.56
CA GLY A 351 20.89 8.94 18.95
C GLY A 351 22.35 9.38 19.13
N THR A 352 23.23 8.95 18.23
CA THR A 352 24.65 9.36 18.23
C THR A 352 24.79 10.85 17.91
N ILE A 353 24.09 11.36 16.89
CA ILE A 353 24.09 12.78 16.50
C ILE A 353 23.59 13.63 17.67
N MET A 354 22.41 13.29 18.24
CA MET A 354 21.80 14.00 19.36
C MET A 354 22.71 14.00 20.57
N SER A 355 23.31 12.87 20.90
CA SER A 355 24.20 12.69 22.04
C SER A 355 25.48 13.52 21.93
N ASN A 356 26.13 13.53 20.76
CA ASN A 356 27.33 14.34 20.53
C ASN A 356 27.00 15.83 20.56
N PHE A 357 25.91 16.22 19.91
CA PHE A 357 25.50 17.62 19.87
C PHE A 357 25.15 18.15 21.28
N THR A 358 24.33 17.43 22.02
CA THR A 358 23.89 17.88 23.35
C THR A 358 25.02 17.89 24.38
N LYS A 359 26.03 17.00 24.26
CA LYS A 359 27.24 17.01 25.07
C LYS A 359 27.96 18.36 25.03
N ASP A 360 28.08 18.95 23.84
CA ASP A 360 28.82 20.18 23.60
C ASP A 360 27.98 21.46 23.78
N ASN A 361 26.68 21.31 24.04
CA ASN A 361 25.73 22.41 24.13
C ASN A 361 24.87 22.38 25.41
N ILE A 362 25.38 21.76 26.50
CA ILE A 362 24.69 21.78 27.79
C ILE A 362 24.50 23.22 28.27
N GLY A 363 23.32 23.55 28.81
CA GLY A 363 22.94 24.88 29.25
C GLY A 363 22.40 25.81 28.15
N LYS A 364 22.47 25.40 26.88
CA LYS A 364 21.89 26.18 25.76
C LYS A 364 20.46 25.73 25.45
N PRO A 365 19.57 26.62 24.99
CA PRO A 365 18.23 26.26 24.59
C PRO A 365 18.24 25.62 23.19
N MET A 366 17.48 24.51 23.06
CA MET A 366 17.22 23.81 21.81
C MET A 366 15.72 23.91 21.52
N GLY A 367 15.42 24.30 20.29
CA GLY A 367 14.06 24.40 19.78
C GLY A 367 13.66 23.18 18.95
N THR A 368 12.42 22.76 19.10
CA THR A 368 11.78 21.76 18.26
C THR A 368 10.87 22.49 17.26
N ASN A 369 11.30 22.55 16.02
CA ASN A 369 10.57 23.19 14.93
C ASN A 369 9.68 22.16 14.23
N PHE A 370 8.38 22.43 14.22
CA PHE A 370 7.39 21.66 13.47
C PHE A 370 7.23 22.29 12.08
N ILE A 371 7.38 21.47 11.07
CA ILE A 371 7.28 21.86 9.68
C ILE A 371 6.11 21.13 9.05
N GLU A 372 5.20 21.88 8.47
CA GLU A 372 4.07 21.36 7.72
C GLU A 372 4.02 22.01 6.33
N TYR A 373 3.69 21.21 5.32
CA TYR A 373 3.46 21.71 3.98
C TYR A 373 1.96 21.70 3.69
N VAL A 374 1.38 22.88 3.48
CA VAL A 374 -0.05 23.04 3.18
C VAL A 374 -0.21 23.45 1.73
N VAL A 375 -1.14 22.81 1.03
CA VAL A 375 -1.49 23.19 -0.34
C VAL A 375 -2.18 24.56 -0.32
N VAL A 376 -1.61 25.52 -1.03
CA VAL A 376 -2.21 26.84 -1.19
C VAL A 376 -2.99 26.87 -2.50
N PRO A 377 -4.30 27.20 -2.48
CA PRO A 377 -5.06 27.39 -3.68
C PRO A 377 -4.40 28.44 -4.57
N SER A 378 -4.36 28.20 -5.88
CA SER A 378 -3.89 29.23 -6.82
C SER A 378 -4.80 30.44 -6.76
N THR A 379 -4.21 31.63 -6.67
CA THR A 379 -4.93 32.91 -6.77
C THR A 379 -5.24 33.29 -8.22
N ASP A 380 -4.70 32.56 -9.19
CA ASP A 380 -4.98 32.78 -10.62
C ASP A 380 -6.30 32.10 -10.99
N PRO A 381 -7.33 32.83 -11.44
CA PRO A 381 -8.61 32.27 -11.86
C PRO A 381 -8.52 31.28 -13.02
N ASN A 382 -7.44 31.39 -13.83
CA ASN A 382 -7.18 30.52 -15.00
C ASN A 382 -6.22 29.36 -14.70
N ALA A 383 -5.76 29.23 -13.45
CA ALA A 383 -4.90 28.10 -13.09
C ALA A 383 -5.67 26.77 -13.19
N PRO A 384 -5.02 25.71 -13.68
CA PRO A 384 -5.63 24.38 -13.70
C PRO A 384 -6.10 23.99 -12.29
N LYS A 385 -7.28 23.37 -12.19
CA LYS A 385 -7.84 22.89 -10.92
C LYS A 385 -7.33 21.48 -10.58
N PRO A 386 -7.39 21.07 -9.31
CA PRO A 386 -7.07 19.69 -8.93
C PRO A 386 -7.82 18.68 -9.81
N GLY A 387 -7.07 17.76 -10.45
CA GLY A 387 -7.60 16.77 -11.39
C GLY A 387 -7.51 17.16 -12.87
N GLU A 388 -7.22 18.42 -13.21
CA GLU A 388 -7.02 18.85 -14.59
C GLU A 388 -5.58 18.57 -15.07
N PRO A 389 -5.38 18.33 -16.40
CA PRO A 389 -4.03 18.20 -16.98
C PRO A 389 -3.19 19.44 -16.67
N ASN A 390 -1.94 19.24 -16.27
CA ASN A 390 -0.97 20.29 -15.90
C ASN A 390 -1.28 21.03 -14.57
N TYR A 391 -2.19 20.56 -13.73
CA TYR A 391 -2.30 21.06 -12.37
C TYR A 391 -1.02 20.77 -11.58
N LYS A 392 -0.40 21.84 -11.07
CA LYS A 392 0.74 21.75 -10.15
C LYS A 392 0.37 22.43 -8.84
N PRO A 393 0.32 21.68 -7.73
CA PRO A 393 0.06 22.27 -6.42
C PRO A 393 1.18 23.21 -6.02
N LYS A 394 0.84 24.31 -5.40
CA LYS A 394 1.81 25.14 -4.68
C LYS A 394 1.73 24.79 -3.20
N PHE A 395 2.81 24.24 -2.66
CA PHE A 395 2.93 24.02 -1.23
C PHE A 395 3.51 25.25 -0.55
N LYS A 396 2.90 25.63 0.55
CA LYS A 396 3.45 26.63 1.47
C LYS A 396 4.01 25.89 2.67
N LYS A 397 5.29 26.07 2.94
CA LYS A 397 5.95 25.60 4.15
C LYS A 397 5.46 26.47 5.31
N ILE A 398 4.83 25.86 6.30
CA ILE A 398 4.46 26.48 7.57
C ILE A 398 5.42 25.93 8.61
N GLU A 399 6.09 26.84 9.30
CA GLU A 399 7.02 26.49 10.37
C GLU A 399 6.53 27.11 11.67
N ARG A 400 6.53 26.30 12.72
CA ARG A 400 6.23 26.79 14.07
C ARG A 400 7.12 26.10 15.10
N MET A 401 7.59 26.89 16.04
CA MET A 401 8.33 26.34 17.18
C MET A 401 7.32 25.77 18.18
N ILE A 402 7.36 24.43 18.38
CA ILE A 402 6.46 23.75 19.34
C ILE A 402 7.02 23.86 20.76
N ASN A 403 8.32 23.73 20.90
CA ASN A 403 8.97 23.73 22.21
C ASN A 403 10.37 24.34 22.11
N VAL A 404 10.74 25.09 23.16
CA VAL A 404 12.09 25.56 23.40
C VAL A 404 12.48 25.10 24.80
N ALA A 405 13.42 24.17 24.90
CA ALA A 405 13.86 23.61 26.18
C ALA A 405 15.38 23.71 26.33
N THR A 406 15.85 24.06 27.51
CA THR A 406 17.27 24.08 27.82
C THR A 406 17.83 22.65 27.94
N ILE A 407 18.92 22.37 27.27
CA ILE A 407 19.64 21.10 27.34
C ILE A 407 20.24 20.95 28.75
N GLN A 408 19.62 20.15 29.60
CA GLN A 408 20.06 19.96 30.99
C GLN A 408 21.20 18.95 31.10
N SER A 409 21.21 17.95 30.23
CA SER A 409 22.19 16.88 30.22
C SER A 409 22.36 16.32 28.80
N ARG A 410 23.37 15.48 28.63
CA ARG A 410 23.55 14.72 27.38
C ARG A 410 22.33 13.86 27.12
N LEU A 411 21.65 14.09 26.00
CA LEU A 411 20.49 13.29 25.56
C LEU A 411 20.97 12.02 24.84
N GLY A 412 20.21 10.96 25.00
CA GLY A 412 20.41 9.69 24.28
C GLY A 412 19.46 9.52 23.11
N SER A 413 19.15 8.26 22.81
CA SER A 413 18.18 7.93 21.75
C SER A 413 16.74 8.20 22.17
N ASN A 414 16.44 8.36 23.45
CA ASN A 414 15.09 8.59 23.96
C ASN A 414 15.01 9.95 24.68
N PHE A 415 14.01 10.75 24.32
CA PHE A 415 13.72 12.02 24.97
C PHE A 415 12.23 12.37 24.80
N ARG A 416 11.78 13.48 25.40
CA ARG A 416 10.37 13.91 25.40
C ARG A 416 10.23 15.31 24.82
N ILE A 417 9.13 15.50 24.09
CA ILE A 417 8.66 16.82 23.66
C ILE A 417 7.48 17.18 24.56
N THR A 418 7.57 18.33 25.22
CA THR A 418 6.54 18.89 26.11
C THR A 418 6.04 20.22 25.53
N GLY A 419 5.02 20.84 26.15
CA GLY A 419 4.50 22.14 25.71
C GLY A 419 3.45 22.05 24.60
N LEU A 420 2.79 20.91 24.48
CA LEU A 420 1.67 20.70 23.57
C LEU A 420 0.36 21.19 24.23
N ASP A 421 -0.54 21.75 23.42
CA ASP A 421 -1.74 22.42 23.91
C ASP A 421 -2.85 21.43 24.32
N SER A 422 -2.89 20.24 23.73
CA SER A 422 -3.93 19.24 24.03
C SER A 422 -3.44 17.80 23.86
N PRO A 423 -4.10 16.82 24.56
CA PRO A 423 -3.84 15.40 24.34
C PRO A 423 -4.05 14.97 22.88
N LYS A 424 -5.04 15.56 22.21
CA LYS A 424 -5.33 15.28 20.79
C LYS A 424 -4.18 15.74 19.88
N GLU A 425 -3.58 16.90 20.18
CA GLU A 425 -2.40 17.37 19.44
C GLU A 425 -1.21 16.46 19.67
N ALA A 426 -0.95 16.05 20.92
CA ALA A 426 0.11 15.11 21.24
C ALA A 426 -0.09 13.76 20.54
N HIS A 427 -1.33 13.28 20.51
CA HIS A 427 -1.69 12.06 19.81
C HIS A 427 -1.43 12.15 18.30
N ASN A 428 -1.95 13.17 17.65
CA ASN A 428 -1.78 13.36 16.21
C ASN A 428 -0.29 13.55 15.85
N LEU A 429 0.45 14.32 16.65
CA LEU A 429 1.88 14.50 16.46
C LEU A 429 2.64 13.18 16.60
N ALA A 430 2.36 12.40 17.64
CA ALA A 430 3.00 11.11 17.84
C ALA A 430 2.72 10.15 16.68
N LEU A 431 1.47 10.09 16.19
CA LEU A 431 1.06 9.26 15.06
C LEU A 431 1.82 9.65 13.79
N LEU A 432 1.88 10.95 13.47
CA LEU A 432 2.60 11.45 12.29
C LEU A 432 4.09 11.16 12.35
N LEU A 433 4.70 11.31 13.53
CA LEU A 433 6.14 11.06 13.72
C LEU A 433 6.48 9.58 13.65
N ARG A 434 5.66 8.71 14.27
CA ARG A 434 5.82 7.26 14.21
C ARG A 434 5.68 6.73 12.79
N ALA A 435 4.68 7.20 12.06
CA ALA A 435 4.45 6.79 10.68
C ALA A 435 5.53 7.27 9.71
N GLY A 436 6.39 8.19 10.15
CA GLY A 436 7.51 8.74 9.40
C GLY A 436 7.18 10.04 8.66
N ALA A 437 8.21 10.83 8.46
CA ALA A 437 8.13 12.06 7.68
C ALA A 437 8.16 11.75 6.18
N LEU A 438 7.23 12.31 5.42
CA LEU A 438 7.25 12.21 3.97
C LEU A 438 8.53 12.86 3.41
N ILE A 439 9.19 12.18 2.51
CA ILE A 439 10.40 12.71 1.85
C ILE A 439 10.06 13.92 1.02
N ALA A 440 8.94 13.83 0.32
CA ALA A 440 8.35 14.93 -0.41
C ALA A 440 6.87 15.05 -0.09
N PRO A 441 6.31 16.28 -0.16
CA PRO A 441 4.87 16.47 -0.02
C PRO A 441 4.09 15.61 -1.03
N ILE A 442 2.92 15.14 -0.60
CA ILE A 442 2.02 14.36 -1.43
C ILE A 442 0.72 15.13 -1.57
N GLN A 443 0.18 15.16 -2.78
CA GLN A 443 -1.10 15.75 -3.07
C GLN A 443 -2.10 14.68 -3.48
N ILE A 444 -3.34 14.80 -2.99
CA ILE A 444 -4.46 14.01 -3.48
C ILE A 444 -4.94 14.65 -4.79
N VAL A 445 -4.73 13.93 -5.91
CA VAL A 445 -5.14 14.37 -7.26
C VAL A 445 -6.57 13.93 -7.55
N GLU A 446 -6.92 12.73 -7.11
CA GLU A 446 -8.24 12.17 -7.31
C GLU A 446 -8.71 11.47 -6.03
N GLU A 447 -9.98 11.63 -5.74
CA GLU A 447 -10.68 10.97 -4.66
C GLU A 447 -11.97 10.39 -5.17
N ARG A 448 -12.18 9.10 -4.88
CA ARG A 448 -13.45 8.41 -5.13
C ARG A 448 -13.88 7.71 -3.86
N THR A 449 -15.10 7.95 -3.46
CA THR A 449 -15.72 7.23 -2.34
C THR A 449 -16.81 6.32 -2.88
N ILE A 450 -16.72 5.04 -2.52
CA ILE A 450 -17.71 4.02 -2.85
C ILE A 450 -18.44 3.66 -1.56
N GLY A 451 -19.73 3.96 -1.51
CA GLY A 451 -20.55 3.59 -0.35
C GLY A 451 -20.70 2.06 -0.22
N PRO A 452 -20.80 1.53 1.02
CA PRO A 452 -20.96 0.09 1.24
C PRO A 452 -22.20 -0.49 0.56
N SER A 453 -23.29 0.27 0.48
CA SER A 453 -24.54 -0.13 -0.20
C SER A 453 -24.34 -0.34 -1.70
N LEU A 454 -23.50 0.48 -2.36
CA LEU A 454 -23.13 0.30 -3.77
C LEU A 454 -22.28 -0.95 -3.96
N GLY A 455 -21.34 -1.20 -3.05
CA GLY A 455 -20.53 -2.43 -3.08
C GLY A 455 -21.40 -3.69 -2.99
N GLN A 456 -22.33 -3.73 -2.04
CA GLN A 456 -23.26 -4.84 -1.88
C GLN A 456 -24.16 -5.02 -3.13
N GLN A 457 -24.69 -3.93 -3.67
CA GLN A 457 -25.49 -3.97 -4.90
C GLN A 457 -24.69 -4.50 -6.09
N ASN A 458 -23.43 -4.13 -6.20
CA ASN A 458 -22.51 -4.63 -7.23
C ASN A 458 -22.28 -6.14 -7.11
N ILE A 459 -22.11 -6.64 -5.87
CA ILE A 459 -21.99 -8.09 -5.60
C ILE A 459 -23.27 -8.81 -6.03
N GLU A 460 -24.43 -8.34 -5.58
CA GLU A 460 -25.71 -8.98 -5.93
C GLU A 460 -25.96 -9.00 -7.44
N ASN A 461 -25.75 -7.87 -8.12
CA ASN A 461 -25.93 -7.78 -9.56
C ASN A 461 -24.92 -8.64 -10.31
N GLY A 462 -23.66 -8.66 -9.87
CA GLY A 462 -22.60 -9.49 -10.46
C GLY A 462 -22.89 -10.97 -10.30
N LEU A 463 -23.31 -11.41 -9.10
CA LEU A 463 -23.70 -12.80 -8.84
C LEU A 463 -24.94 -13.22 -9.65
N LYS A 464 -25.95 -12.37 -9.74
CA LYS A 464 -27.14 -12.64 -10.57
C LYS A 464 -26.77 -12.79 -12.04
N ALA A 465 -25.95 -11.87 -12.58
CA ALA A 465 -25.49 -11.93 -13.96
C ALA A 465 -24.68 -13.21 -14.23
N MET A 466 -23.78 -13.57 -13.31
CA MET A 466 -23.00 -14.81 -13.39
C MET A 466 -23.90 -16.04 -13.35
N LEU A 467 -24.88 -16.09 -12.46
CA LEU A 467 -25.80 -17.22 -12.32
C LEU A 467 -26.65 -17.41 -13.59
N TYR A 468 -27.16 -16.32 -14.17
CA TYR A 468 -27.91 -16.39 -15.44
C TYR A 468 -27.01 -16.82 -16.60
N GLY A 469 -25.80 -16.26 -16.71
CA GLY A 469 -24.84 -16.61 -17.76
C GLY A 469 -24.41 -18.08 -17.68
N VAL A 470 -24.02 -18.55 -16.50
CA VAL A 470 -23.64 -19.96 -16.27
C VAL A 470 -24.83 -20.90 -16.48
N GLY A 471 -26.01 -20.52 -15.99
CA GLY A 471 -27.24 -21.31 -16.17
C GLY A 471 -27.57 -21.49 -17.65
N PHE A 472 -27.48 -20.42 -18.45
CA PHE A 472 -27.69 -20.50 -19.89
C PHE A 472 -26.67 -21.43 -20.58
N LEU A 473 -25.37 -21.29 -20.23
CA LEU A 473 -24.31 -22.16 -20.73
C LEU A 473 -24.55 -23.64 -20.37
N PHE A 474 -24.97 -23.92 -19.15
CA PHE A 474 -25.27 -25.28 -18.70
C PHE A 474 -26.41 -25.93 -19.50
N ILE A 475 -27.48 -25.18 -19.72
CA ILE A 475 -28.64 -25.64 -20.51
C ILE A 475 -28.21 -25.89 -21.95
N PHE A 476 -27.49 -24.92 -22.55
CA PHE A 476 -27.01 -25.05 -23.91
C PHE A 476 -26.13 -26.29 -24.11
N MET A 477 -25.17 -26.52 -23.21
CA MET A 477 -24.24 -27.66 -23.29
C MET A 477 -24.97 -28.99 -23.15
N ILE A 478 -25.98 -29.12 -22.26
CA ILE A 478 -26.76 -30.35 -22.11
C ILE A 478 -27.61 -30.62 -23.36
N ILE A 479 -28.26 -29.59 -23.91
CA ILE A 479 -29.13 -29.75 -25.08
C ILE A 479 -28.31 -30.16 -26.31
N TYR A 480 -27.18 -29.49 -26.54
CA TYR A 480 -26.40 -29.66 -27.76
C TYR A 480 -25.44 -30.87 -27.71
N TYR A 481 -24.74 -31.09 -26.58
CA TYR A 481 -23.74 -32.15 -26.41
C TYR A 481 -24.21 -33.32 -25.52
N LYS A 482 -25.42 -33.30 -25.02
CA LYS A 482 -26.05 -34.39 -24.25
C LYS A 482 -25.19 -34.89 -23.09
N ALA A 483 -24.75 -36.17 -23.10
CA ALA A 483 -23.93 -36.76 -22.06
C ALA A 483 -22.54 -36.07 -21.91
N PHE A 484 -21.93 -35.69 -23.02
CA PHE A 484 -20.67 -34.91 -23.02
C PHE A 484 -20.87 -33.50 -22.51
N GLY A 485 -22.05 -32.89 -22.77
CA GLY A 485 -22.46 -31.61 -22.20
C GLY A 485 -22.53 -31.64 -20.68
N PHE A 486 -23.07 -32.72 -20.11
CA PHE A 486 -23.10 -32.91 -18.66
C PHE A 486 -21.67 -33.01 -18.07
N ILE A 487 -20.77 -33.75 -18.75
CA ILE A 487 -19.37 -33.85 -18.33
C ILE A 487 -18.66 -32.49 -18.45
N ALA A 488 -18.94 -31.70 -19.48
CA ALA A 488 -18.42 -30.35 -19.62
C ALA A 488 -18.88 -29.43 -18.49
N ASN A 489 -20.17 -29.50 -18.12
CA ASN A 489 -20.73 -28.70 -17.03
C ASN A 489 -20.05 -29.06 -15.67
N LEU A 490 -19.78 -30.34 -15.46
CA LEU A 490 -18.99 -30.78 -14.27
C LEU A 490 -17.56 -30.22 -14.30
N ALA A 491 -16.92 -30.19 -15.47
CA ALA A 491 -15.59 -29.59 -15.64
C ALA A 491 -15.61 -28.07 -15.40
N LEU A 492 -16.69 -27.38 -15.81
CA LEU A 492 -16.89 -25.94 -15.53
C LEU A 492 -17.04 -25.67 -14.05
N LEU A 493 -17.81 -26.53 -13.34
CA LEU A 493 -17.95 -26.42 -11.89
C LEU A 493 -16.57 -26.60 -11.20
N PHE A 494 -15.81 -27.61 -11.63
CA PHE A 494 -14.45 -27.80 -11.12
C PHE A 494 -13.53 -26.61 -11.42
N ASN A 495 -13.66 -26.01 -12.60
CA ASN A 495 -12.91 -24.80 -12.95
C ASN A 495 -13.23 -23.63 -12.03
N LEU A 496 -14.52 -23.38 -11.76
CA LEU A 496 -14.94 -22.31 -10.82
C LEU A 496 -14.41 -22.56 -9.41
N VAL A 497 -14.53 -23.79 -8.92
CA VAL A 497 -14.00 -24.17 -7.59
C VAL A 497 -12.50 -23.99 -7.50
N LEU A 498 -11.75 -24.42 -8.53
CA LEU A 498 -10.30 -24.23 -8.58
C LEU A 498 -9.91 -22.77 -8.65
N LEU A 499 -10.60 -21.97 -9.45
CA LEU A 499 -10.36 -20.54 -9.59
C LEU A 499 -10.52 -19.84 -8.24
N VAL A 500 -11.65 -20.05 -7.54
CA VAL A 500 -11.91 -19.45 -6.23
C VAL A 500 -10.92 -19.97 -5.19
N GLY A 501 -10.62 -21.26 -5.16
CA GLY A 501 -9.67 -21.86 -4.24
C GLY A 501 -8.26 -21.34 -4.41
N VAL A 502 -7.77 -21.22 -5.65
CA VAL A 502 -6.44 -20.67 -5.95
C VAL A 502 -6.37 -19.19 -5.64
N MET A 503 -7.42 -18.41 -5.95
CA MET A 503 -7.50 -17.00 -5.57
C MET A 503 -7.41 -16.81 -4.06
N SER A 504 -8.07 -17.66 -3.28
CA SER A 504 -8.03 -17.61 -1.80
C SER A 504 -6.65 -17.97 -1.22
N LEU A 505 -5.82 -18.70 -1.97
CA LEU A 505 -4.45 -19.07 -1.57
C LEU A 505 -3.41 -17.98 -1.82
N ILE A 506 -3.64 -17.08 -2.78
CA ILE A 506 -2.65 -16.09 -3.19
C ILE A 506 -2.73 -14.86 -2.26
N PRO A 507 -1.68 -14.55 -1.49
CA PRO A 507 -1.66 -13.35 -0.67
C PRO A 507 -1.78 -12.08 -1.53
N GLY A 508 -2.70 -11.18 -1.16
CA GLY A 508 -2.93 -9.93 -1.90
C GLY A 508 -3.78 -10.06 -3.17
N ALA A 509 -4.30 -11.25 -3.48
CA ALA A 509 -5.32 -11.40 -4.51
C ALA A 509 -6.64 -10.81 -4.02
N THR A 510 -7.18 -9.83 -4.75
CA THR A 510 -8.45 -9.18 -4.43
C THR A 510 -9.45 -9.40 -5.56
N MET A 511 -10.69 -9.77 -5.20
CA MET A 511 -11.81 -9.84 -6.14
C MET A 511 -12.38 -8.44 -6.35
N THR A 512 -12.39 -8.00 -7.58
CA THR A 512 -12.94 -6.70 -8.00
C THR A 512 -14.17 -6.91 -8.88
N LEU A 513 -14.95 -5.86 -9.15
CA LEU A 513 -16.10 -5.96 -10.06
C LEU A 513 -15.68 -6.43 -11.48
N PRO A 514 -14.59 -5.88 -12.09
CA PRO A 514 -14.03 -6.46 -13.30
C PRO A 514 -13.53 -7.90 -13.13
N GLY A 515 -13.06 -8.29 -11.92
CA GLY A 515 -12.69 -9.67 -11.61
C GLY A 515 -13.88 -10.64 -11.71
N ILE A 516 -15.07 -10.25 -11.25
CA ILE A 516 -16.31 -11.04 -11.45
C ILE A 516 -16.59 -11.20 -12.96
N ALA A 517 -16.48 -10.14 -13.74
CA ALA A 517 -16.59 -10.22 -15.20
C ALA A 517 -15.53 -11.17 -15.81
N GLY A 518 -14.32 -11.17 -15.25
CA GLY A 518 -13.25 -12.10 -15.60
C GLY A 518 -13.61 -13.55 -15.36
N ILE A 519 -14.31 -13.87 -14.26
CA ILE A 519 -14.83 -15.23 -14.00
C ILE A 519 -15.78 -15.65 -15.12
N VAL A 520 -16.75 -14.82 -15.47
CA VAL A 520 -17.72 -15.12 -16.55
C VAL A 520 -17.01 -15.34 -17.89
N LEU A 521 -16.02 -14.49 -18.19
CA LEU A 521 -15.23 -14.61 -19.40
C LEU A 521 -14.42 -15.92 -19.45
N THR A 522 -13.76 -16.28 -18.34
CA THR A 522 -13.00 -17.53 -18.26
C THR A 522 -13.85 -18.78 -18.33
N LEU A 523 -15.08 -18.74 -17.80
CA LEU A 523 -16.04 -19.82 -17.94
C LEU A 523 -16.45 -20.00 -19.40
N GLY A 524 -16.67 -18.91 -20.14
CA GLY A 524 -16.91 -18.95 -21.59
C GLY A 524 -15.76 -19.62 -22.35
N MET A 525 -14.50 -19.21 -22.07
CA MET A 525 -13.32 -19.83 -22.70
C MET A 525 -13.11 -21.30 -22.28
N ALA A 526 -13.52 -21.68 -21.06
CA ALA A 526 -13.45 -23.06 -20.63
C ALA A 526 -14.47 -23.95 -21.38
N VAL A 527 -15.65 -23.41 -21.70
CA VAL A 527 -16.62 -24.08 -22.58
C VAL A 527 -16.03 -24.29 -23.97
N ASP A 528 -15.41 -23.26 -24.54
CA ASP A 528 -14.80 -23.34 -25.88
C ASP A 528 -13.79 -24.48 -26.00
N ALA A 529 -12.94 -24.68 -25.00
CA ALA A 529 -12.01 -25.78 -24.97
C ALA A 529 -12.73 -27.16 -25.03
N ASN A 530 -13.82 -27.32 -24.27
CA ASN A 530 -14.60 -28.56 -24.32
C ASN A 530 -15.32 -28.74 -25.67
N VAL A 531 -15.89 -27.64 -26.22
CA VAL A 531 -16.54 -27.64 -27.54
C VAL A 531 -15.57 -28.06 -28.64
N LEU A 532 -14.35 -27.50 -28.68
CA LEU A 532 -13.32 -27.86 -29.64
C LEU A 532 -12.97 -29.35 -29.55
N ILE A 533 -12.82 -29.90 -28.34
CA ILE A 533 -12.55 -31.33 -28.13
C ILE A 533 -13.72 -32.17 -28.68
N TYR A 534 -14.96 -31.80 -28.38
CA TYR A 534 -16.15 -32.59 -28.73
C TYR A 534 -16.41 -32.53 -30.24
N GLU A 535 -16.29 -31.38 -30.87
CA GLU A 535 -16.42 -31.28 -32.32
C GLU A 535 -15.32 -32.06 -33.05
N ARG A 536 -14.09 -32.06 -32.52
CA ARG A 536 -13.02 -32.88 -33.09
C ARG A 536 -13.30 -34.37 -32.93
N ILE A 537 -13.86 -34.81 -31.80
CA ILE A 537 -14.30 -36.21 -31.64
C ILE A 537 -15.41 -36.55 -32.66
N ARG A 538 -16.40 -35.67 -32.88
CA ARG A 538 -17.46 -35.84 -33.87
C ARG A 538 -16.88 -35.97 -35.29
N GLU A 539 -15.91 -35.14 -35.62
CA GLU A 539 -15.21 -35.15 -36.92
C GLU A 539 -14.49 -36.50 -37.14
N GLU A 540 -13.74 -36.98 -36.17
CA GLU A 540 -13.04 -38.27 -36.24
C GLU A 540 -14.01 -39.46 -36.38
N ILE A 541 -15.20 -39.38 -35.73
CA ILE A 541 -16.25 -40.38 -35.91
C ILE A 541 -16.83 -40.33 -37.35
N ARG A 542 -17.05 -39.12 -37.91
CA ARG A 542 -17.53 -38.96 -39.30
C ARG A 542 -16.53 -39.51 -40.30
N HIS A 543 -15.23 -39.47 -39.99
CA HIS A 543 -14.18 -40.10 -40.80
C HIS A 543 -14.10 -41.62 -40.64
N GLY A 544 -15.05 -42.26 -39.93
CA GLY A 544 -15.16 -43.70 -39.78
C GLY A 544 -14.22 -44.34 -38.76
N ARG A 545 -13.59 -43.55 -37.88
CA ARG A 545 -12.71 -44.10 -36.84
C ARG A 545 -13.50 -44.78 -35.72
N PRO A 546 -12.97 -45.86 -35.14
CA PRO A 546 -13.58 -46.47 -33.94
C PRO A 546 -13.69 -45.46 -32.82
N ILE A 547 -14.74 -45.56 -32.03
CA ILE A 547 -15.11 -44.59 -30.95
C ILE A 547 -13.93 -44.34 -29.97
N GLN A 548 -13.23 -45.40 -29.53
CA GLN A 548 -12.11 -45.27 -28.63
C GLN A 548 -10.92 -44.51 -29.24
N GLN A 549 -10.69 -44.70 -30.54
CA GLN A 549 -9.66 -43.99 -31.27
C GLN A 549 -10.08 -42.55 -31.53
N ALA A 550 -11.35 -42.30 -31.91
CA ALA A 550 -11.90 -40.96 -32.12
C ALA A 550 -11.81 -40.10 -30.84
N ILE A 551 -12.09 -40.66 -29.67
CA ILE A 551 -11.90 -39.94 -28.40
C ILE A 551 -10.42 -39.58 -28.19
N ASN A 552 -9.50 -40.52 -28.36
CA ASN A 552 -8.06 -40.27 -28.13
C ASN A 552 -7.51 -39.22 -29.11
N GLU A 553 -7.80 -39.32 -30.38
CA GLU A 553 -7.36 -38.39 -31.43
C GLU A 553 -8.01 -37.01 -31.27
N GLY A 554 -9.30 -36.96 -30.90
CA GLY A 554 -10.00 -35.72 -30.64
C GLY A 554 -9.32 -34.88 -29.54
N TYR A 555 -9.00 -35.51 -28.40
CA TYR A 555 -8.24 -34.83 -27.34
C TYR A 555 -6.83 -34.43 -27.78
N ALA A 556 -6.09 -35.30 -28.49
CA ALA A 556 -4.73 -35.04 -28.91
C ALA A 556 -4.61 -33.88 -29.92
N ARG A 557 -5.51 -33.83 -30.87
CA ARG A 557 -5.50 -32.76 -31.92
C ARG A 557 -6.06 -31.44 -31.42
N ALA A 558 -7.13 -31.47 -30.61
CA ALA A 558 -7.68 -30.27 -30.00
C ALA A 558 -6.71 -29.61 -29.02
N PHE A 559 -5.88 -30.39 -28.33
CA PHE A 559 -4.93 -29.88 -27.33
C PHE A 559 -3.99 -28.79 -27.89
N VAL A 560 -3.45 -28.97 -29.09
CA VAL A 560 -2.53 -28.01 -29.72
C VAL A 560 -3.23 -26.66 -29.91
N THR A 561 -4.42 -26.67 -30.50
CA THR A 561 -5.20 -25.42 -30.73
C THR A 561 -5.60 -24.74 -29.42
N ILE A 562 -6.03 -25.51 -28.41
CA ILE A 562 -6.40 -25.01 -27.09
C ILE A 562 -5.18 -24.39 -26.40
N ALA A 563 -4.01 -25.05 -26.47
CA ALA A 563 -2.79 -24.56 -25.87
C ALA A 563 -2.35 -23.24 -26.49
N ASP A 564 -2.31 -23.16 -27.84
CA ASP A 564 -1.90 -21.95 -28.55
C ASP A 564 -2.81 -20.76 -28.22
N SER A 565 -4.13 -20.94 -28.22
CA SER A 565 -5.10 -19.89 -27.89
C SER A 565 -4.95 -19.43 -26.43
N ASN A 566 -4.84 -20.37 -25.50
CA ASN A 566 -4.73 -20.06 -24.08
C ASN A 566 -3.38 -19.41 -23.71
N ILE A 567 -2.27 -19.80 -24.36
CA ILE A 567 -0.96 -19.17 -24.16
C ILE A 567 -1.01 -17.70 -24.61
N THR A 568 -1.60 -17.41 -25.77
CA THR A 568 -1.74 -16.02 -26.25
C THR A 568 -2.56 -15.18 -25.28
N SER A 569 -3.70 -15.71 -24.81
CA SER A 569 -4.55 -15.03 -23.84
C SER A 569 -3.86 -14.86 -22.48
N PHE A 570 -3.07 -15.84 -22.05
CA PHE A 570 -2.30 -15.77 -20.80
C PHE A 570 -1.22 -14.70 -20.86
N ILE A 571 -0.49 -14.58 -21.98
CA ILE A 571 0.49 -13.51 -22.19
C ILE A 571 -0.19 -12.13 -22.12
N THR A 572 -1.35 -11.98 -22.76
CA THR A 572 -2.12 -10.72 -22.70
C THR A 572 -2.53 -10.40 -21.25
N ALA A 573 -3.04 -11.39 -20.51
CA ALA A 573 -3.40 -11.23 -19.10
C ALA A 573 -2.17 -10.91 -18.22
N LEU A 574 -1.02 -11.51 -18.51
CA LEU A 574 0.23 -11.22 -17.79
C LEU A 574 0.68 -9.77 -18.01
N ILE A 575 0.60 -9.27 -19.25
CA ILE A 575 0.91 -7.86 -19.54
C ILE A 575 -0.05 -6.94 -18.78
N LEU A 576 -1.35 -7.23 -18.80
CA LEU A 576 -2.34 -6.47 -18.03
C LEU A 576 -2.07 -6.51 -16.51
N PHE A 577 -1.59 -7.63 -15.99
CA PHE A 577 -1.23 -7.77 -14.57
C PHE A 577 0.01 -6.91 -14.23
N MET A 578 1.01 -6.86 -15.11
CA MET A 578 2.23 -6.08 -14.89
C MET A 578 2.02 -4.56 -14.99
N VAL A 579 1.17 -4.13 -15.92
CA VAL A 579 0.94 -2.70 -16.20
C VAL A 579 -0.30 -2.17 -15.46
N GLY A 580 -1.27 -3.04 -15.18
CA GLY A 580 -2.54 -2.68 -14.56
C GLY A 580 -2.43 -2.30 -13.09
N THR A 581 -3.36 -1.47 -12.64
CA THR A 581 -3.51 -1.05 -11.24
C THR A 581 -4.91 -1.40 -10.74
N GLY A 582 -5.08 -1.55 -9.41
CA GLY A 582 -6.38 -1.74 -8.77
C GLY A 582 -7.25 -2.80 -9.44
N ALA A 583 -8.41 -2.38 -9.92
CA ALA A 583 -9.42 -3.26 -10.52
C ALA A 583 -8.94 -4.02 -11.77
N VAL A 584 -8.09 -3.41 -12.61
CA VAL A 584 -7.53 -4.05 -13.82
C VAL A 584 -6.59 -5.19 -13.46
N LYS A 585 -5.80 -5.00 -12.40
CA LYS A 585 -4.88 -6.04 -11.90
C LYS A 585 -5.65 -7.23 -11.34
N GLY A 586 -6.74 -6.98 -10.61
CA GLY A 586 -7.66 -8.03 -10.13
C GLY A 586 -8.27 -8.84 -11.28
N PHE A 587 -8.78 -8.16 -12.32
CA PHE A 587 -9.28 -8.80 -13.53
C PHE A 587 -8.23 -9.68 -14.21
N ALA A 588 -7.01 -9.14 -14.42
CA ALA A 588 -5.92 -9.85 -15.07
C ALA A 588 -5.51 -11.11 -14.29
N LEU A 589 -5.46 -11.04 -12.96
CA LEU A 589 -5.14 -12.17 -12.10
C LEU A 589 -6.20 -13.27 -12.21
N VAL A 590 -7.50 -12.91 -12.14
CA VAL A 590 -8.61 -13.86 -12.34
C VAL A 590 -8.51 -14.53 -13.70
N LEU A 591 -8.20 -13.76 -14.74
CA LEU A 591 -8.06 -14.28 -16.11
C LEU A 591 -6.89 -15.27 -16.22
N MET A 592 -5.72 -14.98 -15.65
CA MET A 592 -4.56 -15.88 -15.66
C MET A 592 -4.87 -17.20 -14.94
N ILE A 593 -5.44 -17.13 -13.74
CA ILE A 593 -5.79 -18.32 -12.95
C ILE A 593 -6.88 -19.11 -13.67
N GLY A 594 -7.90 -18.43 -14.19
CA GLY A 594 -9.00 -19.05 -14.92
C GLY A 594 -8.55 -19.76 -16.19
N LEU A 595 -7.61 -19.19 -16.96
CA LEU A 595 -7.03 -19.84 -18.13
C LEU A 595 -6.22 -21.09 -17.76
N ALA A 596 -5.38 -20.99 -16.71
CA ALA A 596 -4.59 -22.14 -16.26
C ALA A 596 -5.49 -23.27 -15.72
N SER A 597 -6.50 -22.94 -14.92
CA SER A 597 -7.46 -23.92 -14.39
C SER A 597 -8.38 -24.49 -15.47
N SER A 598 -8.80 -23.71 -16.46
CA SER A 598 -9.65 -24.18 -17.58
C SER A 598 -8.91 -25.20 -18.45
N MET A 599 -7.63 -24.94 -18.71
CA MET A 599 -6.79 -25.87 -19.47
C MET A 599 -6.61 -27.21 -18.72
N PHE A 600 -6.40 -27.15 -17.41
CA PHE A 600 -6.35 -28.35 -16.57
C PHE A 600 -7.68 -29.10 -16.54
N THR A 601 -8.79 -28.39 -16.34
CA THR A 601 -10.11 -29.02 -16.21
C THR A 601 -10.62 -29.58 -17.52
N ALA A 602 -10.46 -28.90 -18.65
CA ALA A 602 -10.92 -29.38 -19.96
C ALA A 602 -10.06 -30.55 -20.47
N VAL A 603 -8.73 -30.43 -20.40
CA VAL A 603 -7.83 -31.42 -20.99
C VAL A 603 -7.62 -32.64 -20.07
N THR A 604 -7.53 -32.41 -18.76
CA THR A 604 -7.14 -33.47 -17.81
C THR A 604 -8.33 -33.97 -17.01
N ALA A 605 -9.07 -33.09 -16.32
CA ALA A 605 -10.16 -33.51 -15.47
C ALA A 605 -11.36 -34.07 -16.27
N CYS A 606 -11.79 -33.34 -17.30
CA CYS A 606 -12.86 -33.79 -18.21
C CYS A 606 -12.49 -35.12 -18.88
N ARG A 607 -11.24 -35.24 -19.35
CA ARG A 607 -10.74 -36.51 -19.95
C ARG A 607 -10.72 -37.64 -18.92
N ALA A 608 -10.38 -37.39 -17.65
CA ALA A 608 -10.43 -38.40 -16.60
C ALA A 608 -11.87 -38.94 -16.41
N VAL A 609 -12.86 -38.05 -16.39
CA VAL A 609 -14.29 -38.43 -16.29
C VAL A 609 -14.74 -39.22 -17.52
N VAL A 610 -14.39 -38.75 -18.74
CA VAL A 610 -14.69 -39.47 -19.98
C VAL A 610 -14.05 -40.85 -19.99
N ASN A 611 -12.79 -40.97 -19.51
CA ASN A 611 -12.11 -42.25 -19.44
C ASN A 611 -12.72 -43.20 -18.39
N ILE A 612 -13.25 -42.72 -17.28
CA ILE A 612 -13.95 -43.53 -16.28
C ILE A 612 -15.28 -44.06 -16.83
N ILE A 613 -16.00 -43.24 -17.59
CA ILE A 613 -17.34 -43.60 -18.12
C ILE A 613 -17.22 -44.49 -19.37
N TYR A 614 -16.36 -44.11 -20.32
CA TYR A 614 -16.27 -44.75 -21.64
C TYR A 614 -15.01 -45.57 -21.86
N GLY A 615 -13.95 -45.39 -21.04
CA GLY A 615 -12.65 -45.98 -21.25
C GLY A 615 -12.64 -47.52 -21.14
N GLY A 616 -12.18 -48.20 -22.19
CA GLY A 616 -12.09 -49.65 -22.27
C GLY A 616 -13.41 -50.40 -22.38
N ARG A 617 -14.52 -49.68 -22.57
CA ARG A 617 -15.85 -50.28 -22.80
C ARG A 617 -16.18 -50.37 -24.29
N ASN A 618 -16.92 -51.39 -24.68
CA ASN A 618 -17.35 -51.57 -26.05
C ASN A 618 -18.63 -50.74 -26.27
N VAL A 619 -18.45 -49.45 -26.59
CA VAL A 619 -19.57 -48.52 -26.77
C VAL A 619 -19.97 -48.53 -28.23
N LYS A 620 -21.25 -48.80 -28.52
CA LYS A 620 -21.78 -48.83 -29.89
C LYS A 620 -22.16 -47.44 -30.43
N LYS A 621 -22.47 -46.49 -29.58
CA LYS A 621 -22.84 -45.11 -29.93
C LYS A 621 -22.42 -44.12 -28.85
N LEU A 622 -21.82 -42.99 -29.23
CA LEU A 622 -21.55 -41.87 -28.35
C LEU A 622 -22.74 -40.89 -28.36
N TYR A 623 -23.18 -40.45 -27.19
CA TYR A 623 -24.15 -39.38 -27.02
C TYR A 623 -23.40 -38.04 -26.85
N ILE A 624 -22.90 -37.54 -27.97
CA ILE A 624 -22.13 -36.29 -28.07
C ILE A 624 -22.80 -35.33 -29.06
#